data_7b8ebdd4aadc327498f50b734711238f
#
_entry.id   7b8ebdd4aadc327498f50b734711238f
#
_cell.length_a   1.000
_cell.length_b   1.000
_cell.length_c   1.000
_cell.angle_alpha   90.00
_cell.angle_beta   90.00
_cell.angle_gamma   90.00
#
_symmetry.space_group_name_H-M   'P 1'
#
loop_
_entity.id
_entity.type
_entity.pdbx_description
1 polymer ?
#
loop_
_entity_poly.entity_id
_entity_poly.type
_entity_poly.pdbx_seq_one_letter_code
_entity_poly.pdbx_strand_id
1 'polypeptide(L)'
;MKGKRDRNMNKNKKIAIGIFIIVLMIMIGIVVAYKFIENRVTNREDLKFHVENMHSTPVDTANSEKIIEWNEITEDGINEQLLFENVDTASLEKIAALLQSLSAEIAQKEQEDINFYLSAGWYQYALDSQQFNEVIQMGNDAIKPLYFILYKSPNQGSYEYICAMALSQLVAFDDETDSWSTSKEFLEKFNQKVLEDRQG
;
A
#
# COMPACT_ATOMS: atom_id res chain seq x y z
N MET A 1 -56.60 -36.41 18.57
CA MET A 1 -55.83 -35.13 18.92
C MET A 1 -54.29 -35.21 18.81
N LYS A 2 -53.66 -36.26 18.29
CA LYS A 2 -52.20 -36.44 18.17
C LYS A 2 -51.55 -35.66 17.00
N GLY A 3 -52.23 -35.46 15.86
CA GLY A 3 -51.62 -34.95 14.66
C GLY A 3 -51.28 -33.44 14.64
N LYS A 4 -51.76 -32.63 15.60
CA LYS A 4 -51.51 -31.18 15.66
C LYS A 4 -50.24 -30.83 16.44
N ARG A 5 -49.83 -31.68 17.39
CA ARG A 5 -48.61 -31.53 18.20
C ARG A 5 -47.33 -31.81 17.39
N ASP A 6 -47.37 -32.83 16.54
CA ASP A 6 -46.18 -33.23 15.76
C ASP A 6 -45.83 -32.23 14.65
N ARG A 7 -46.84 -31.55 14.07
CA ARG A 7 -46.61 -30.49 13.06
C ARG A 7 -45.96 -29.23 13.63
N ASN A 8 -46.31 -28.87 14.87
CA ASN A 8 -45.73 -27.68 15.53
C ASN A 8 -44.30 -27.93 15.99
N MET A 9 -43.98 -29.14 16.43
CA MET A 9 -42.60 -29.52 16.82
C MET A 9 -41.64 -29.52 15.65
N ASN A 10 -42.08 -29.87 14.45
CA ASN A 10 -41.26 -29.87 13.24
C ASN A 10 -41.02 -28.44 12.71
N LYS A 11 -42.01 -27.54 12.88
CA LYS A 11 -41.87 -26.12 12.51
C LYS A 11 -40.87 -25.38 13.41
N ASN A 12 -40.89 -25.61 14.70
CA ASN A 12 -39.99 -25.02 15.66
C ASN A 12 -38.55 -25.53 15.47
N LYS A 13 -38.35 -26.81 15.13
CA LYS A 13 -37.01 -27.33 14.77
C LYS A 13 -36.44 -26.69 13.52
N LYS A 14 -37.24 -26.44 12.48
CA LYS A 14 -36.79 -25.75 11.25
C LYS A 14 -36.40 -24.28 11.51
N ILE A 15 -37.16 -23.60 12.38
CA ILE A 15 -36.87 -22.23 12.78
C ILE A 15 -35.57 -22.20 13.60
N ALA A 16 -35.38 -23.12 14.54
CA ALA A 16 -34.16 -23.20 15.34
C ALA A 16 -32.90 -23.48 14.49
N ILE A 17 -33.02 -24.36 13.49
CA ILE A 17 -31.94 -24.63 12.54
C ILE A 17 -31.62 -23.38 11.69
N GLY A 18 -32.64 -22.65 11.21
CA GLY A 18 -32.45 -21.42 10.46
C GLY A 18 -31.71 -20.34 11.26
N ILE A 19 -32.12 -20.15 12.53
CA ILE A 19 -31.43 -19.19 13.43
C ILE A 19 -29.98 -19.62 13.68
N PHE A 20 -29.74 -20.91 13.89
CA PHE A 20 -28.39 -21.43 14.11
C PHE A 20 -27.45 -21.17 12.90
N ILE A 21 -27.97 -21.38 11.68
CA ILE A 21 -27.21 -21.11 10.45
C ILE A 21 -26.87 -19.61 10.33
N ILE A 22 -27.81 -18.72 10.63
CA ILE A 22 -27.59 -17.27 10.58
C ILE A 22 -26.51 -16.85 11.59
N VAL A 23 -26.60 -17.36 12.82
CA VAL A 23 -25.59 -17.08 13.87
C VAL A 23 -24.20 -17.59 13.45
N LEU A 24 -24.15 -18.79 12.85
CA LEU A 24 -22.89 -19.36 12.35
C LEU A 24 -22.26 -18.50 11.23
N MET A 25 -23.07 -18.00 10.30
CA MET A 25 -22.60 -17.11 9.23
C MET A 25 -22.07 -15.78 9.76
N ILE A 26 -22.73 -15.21 10.78
CA ILE A 26 -22.26 -13.99 11.45
C ILE A 26 -20.92 -14.24 12.14
N MET A 27 -20.78 -15.36 12.84
CA MET A 27 -19.52 -15.72 13.51
C MET A 27 -18.36 -15.92 12.52
N ILE A 28 -18.62 -16.56 11.37
CA ILE A 28 -17.62 -16.70 10.30
C ILE A 28 -17.24 -15.33 9.75
N GLY A 29 -18.20 -14.46 9.52
CA GLY A 29 -17.95 -13.07 9.05
C GLY A 29 -17.06 -12.28 10.02
N ILE A 30 -17.31 -12.40 11.32
CA ILE A 30 -16.50 -11.74 12.36
C ILE A 30 -15.06 -12.29 12.36
N VAL A 31 -14.88 -13.60 12.26
CA VAL A 31 -13.54 -14.22 12.23
C VAL A 31 -12.75 -13.80 10.99
N VAL A 32 -13.40 -13.73 9.82
CA VAL A 32 -12.77 -13.26 8.58
C VAL A 32 -12.38 -11.78 8.68
N ALA A 33 -13.28 -10.94 9.21
CA ALA A 33 -12.99 -9.52 9.43
C ALA A 33 -11.84 -9.33 10.44
N TYR A 34 -11.81 -10.11 11.52
CA TYR A 34 -10.73 -10.04 12.51
C TYR A 34 -9.38 -10.44 11.92
N LYS A 35 -9.32 -11.54 11.15
CA LYS A 35 -8.08 -11.93 10.44
C LYS A 35 -7.62 -10.91 9.40
N PHE A 36 -8.56 -10.25 8.74
CA PHE A 36 -8.24 -9.19 7.78
C PHE A 36 -7.66 -7.95 8.47
N ILE A 37 -8.18 -7.58 9.65
CA ILE A 37 -7.66 -6.48 10.47
C ILE A 37 -6.29 -6.86 11.06
N GLU A 38 -6.14 -8.06 11.58
CA GLU A 38 -4.88 -8.58 12.13
C GLU A 38 -3.76 -8.57 11.09
N ASN A 39 -4.02 -9.05 9.87
CA ASN A 39 -3.05 -8.97 8.77
C ASN A 39 -2.66 -7.52 8.41
N ARG A 40 -3.60 -6.57 8.50
CA ARG A 40 -3.27 -5.15 8.25
C ARG A 40 -2.41 -4.54 9.37
N VAL A 41 -2.64 -4.95 10.62
CA VAL A 41 -1.87 -4.47 11.78
C VAL A 41 -0.46 -5.04 11.76
N THR A 42 -0.31 -6.34 11.49
CA THR A 42 0.99 -7.02 11.41
C THR A 42 1.88 -6.40 10.31
N ASN A 43 1.30 -6.12 9.13
CA ASN A 43 2.05 -5.46 8.04
C ASN A 43 2.54 -4.05 8.40
N ARG A 44 1.83 -3.31 9.28
CA ARG A 44 2.28 -2.00 9.76
C ARG A 44 3.42 -2.11 10.77
N GLU A 45 3.40 -3.15 11.59
CA GLU A 45 4.46 -3.40 12.57
C GLU A 45 5.75 -3.87 11.89
N ASP A 46 5.64 -4.71 10.85
CA ASP A 46 6.78 -5.15 10.06
C ASP A 46 7.48 -3.98 9.35
N LEU A 47 6.72 -3.02 8.82
CA LEU A 47 7.29 -1.82 8.20
C LEU A 47 8.00 -0.93 9.24
N LYS A 48 7.39 -0.72 10.42
CA LYS A 48 8.02 0.01 11.53
C LYS A 48 9.28 -0.68 12.03
N PHE A 49 9.23 -2.00 12.17
CA PHE A 49 10.39 -2.78 12.62
C PHE A 49 11.58 -2.65 11.65
N HIS A 50 11.33 -2.64 10.35
CA HIS A 50 12.39 -2.43 9.34
C HIS A 50 13.00 -1.03 9.42
N VAL A 51 12.21 0.00 9.66
CA VAL A 51 12.66 1.38 9.80
C VAL A 51 13.45 1.60 11.11
N GLU A 52 12.97 1.08 12.23
CA GLU A 52 13.61 1.23 13.55
C GLU A 52 15.00 0.57 13.65
N ASN A 53 15.30 -0.42 12.81
CA ASN A 53 16.60 -1.09 12.77
C ASN A 53 17.62 -0.43 11.82
N MET A 54 17.24 0.64 11.13
CA MET A 54 18.14 1.41 10.27
C MET A 54 18.99 2.40 11.08
N HIS A 55 20.30 2.25 11.04
CA HIS A 55 21.23 3.24 11.58
C HIS A 55 21.44 4.36 10.56
N SER A 56 21.08 5.58 10.93
CA SER A 56 21.22 6.77 10.09
C SER A 56 22.69 7.18 9.96
N THR A 57 23.19 7.22 8.74
CA THR A 57 24.38 8.01 8.39
C THR A 57 23.96 9.42 8.02
N PRO A 58 24.59 10.49 8.55
CA PRO A 58 24.23 11.86 8.19
C PRO A 58 24.61 12.14 6.72
N VAL A 59 23.63 12.57 5.92
CA VAL A 59 23.87 13.05 4.57
C VAL A 59 24.07 14.57 4.60
N ASP A 60 25.22 15.02 4.12
CA ASP A 60 25.58 16.44 3.97
C ASP A 60 24.71 17.09 2.88
N THR A 61 23.92 18.08 3.26
CA THR A 61 23.06 18.87 2.37
C THR A 61 23.86 19.95 1.64
N ALA A 62 24.40 19.64 0.49
CA ALA A 62 24.86 20.63 -0.48
C ALA A 62 24.01 20.55 -1.74
N ASN A 63 23.28 21.64 -2.01
CA ASN A 63 22.34 21.84 -3.09
C ASN A 63 23.04 21.82 -4.47
N SER A 64 23.20 20.65 -5.06
CA SER A 64 23.46 20.46 -6.50
C SER A 64 22.36 19.56 -7.02
N GLU A 65 21.91 19.74 -8.26
CA GLU A 65 21.01 18.80 -8.94
C GLU A 65 21.67 17.42 -8.91
N LYS A 66 21.37 16.65 -7.89
CA LYS A 66 21.94 15.33 -7.65
C LYS A 66 21.28 14.38 -8.64
N ILE A 67 22.01 14.02 -9.68
CA ILE A 67 21.56 12.94 -10.58
C ILE A 67 21.38 11.69 -9.71
N ILE A 68 20.18 11.14 -9.72
CA ILE A 68 19.89 9.92 -8.96
C ILE A 68 20.41 8.74 -9.75
N GLU A 69 21.44 8.13 -9.22
CA GLU A 69 21.98 6.89 -9.77
C GLU A 69 21.24 5.69 -9.20
N TRP A 70 20.96 4.69 -10.05
CA TRP A 70 20.23 3.47 -9.71
C TRP A 70 21.15 2.23 -9.68
N ASN A 71 22.37 2.37 -9.16
CA ASN A 71 23.38 1.30 -9.14
C ASN A 71 22.94 0.01 -8.41
N GLU A 72 21.92 0.10 -7.58
CA GLU A 72 21.28 -1.05 -6.93
C GLU A 72 20.41 -1.91 -7.83
N ILE A 73 19.93 -1.38 -8.97
CA ILE A 73 19.16 -2.16 -9.95
C ILE A 73 20.15 -2.79 -10.92
N THR A 74 20.19 -4.12 -10.98
CA THR A 74 21.11 -4.88 -11.83
C THR A 74 20.35 -5.92 -12.66
N GLU A 75 20.99 -6.49 -13.69
CA GLU A 75 20.41 -7.58 -14.49
C GLU A 75 20.11 -8.84 -13.65
N ASP A 76 20.87 -9.05 -12.57
CA ASP A 76 20.68 -10.16 -11.64
C ASP A 76 19.62 -9.87 -10.56
N GLY A 77 19.02 -8.68 -10.54
CA GLY A 77 18.05 -8.22 -9.57
C GLY A 77 18.52 -7.01 -8.76
N ILE A 78 17.90 -6.81 -7.59
CA ILE A 78 18.15 -5.65 -6.74
C ILE A 78 19.26 -5.96 -5.73
N ASN A 79 20.31 -5.14 -5.70
CA ASN A 79 21.30 -5.14 -4.62
C ASN A 79 20.70 -4.47 -3.38
N GLU A 80 20.14 -5.29 -2.49
CA GLU A 80 19.44 -4.83 -1.29
C GLU A 80 20.33 -4.03 -0.34
N GLN A 81 21.59 -4.44 -0.18
CA GLN A 81 22.51 -3.74 0.69
C GLN A 81 22.78 -2.33 0.20
N LEU A 82 23.06 -2.17 -1.09
CA LEU A 82 23.31 -0.88 -1.70
C LEU A 82 22.06 0.02 -1.68
N LEU A 83 20.88 -0.57 -1.94
CA LEU A 83 19.61 0.14 -1.82
C LEU A 83 19.42 0.67 -0.40
N PHE A 84 19.67 -0.16 0.60
CA PHE A 84 19.56 0.21 2.01
C PHE A 84 20.53 1.35 2.39
N GLU A 85 21.77 1.29 1.94
CA GLU A 85 22.79 2.33 2.19
C GLU A 85 22.43 3.68 1.55
N ASN A 86 21.64 3.66 0.46
CA ASN A 86 21.24 4.85 -0.29
C ASN A 86 19.90 5.47 0.19
N VAL A 87 19.25 4.90 1.19
CA VAL A 87 17.97 5.40 1.72
C VAL A 87 18.19 6.22 2.98
N ASP A 88 17.73 7.48 2.95
CA ASP A 88 17.66 8.28 4.17
C ASP A 88 16.50 7.84 5.06
N THR A 89 16.82 7.38 6.27
CA THR A 89 15.85 6.85 7.22
C THR A 89 14.82 7.88 7.65
N ALA A 90 15.23 9.14 7.87
CA ALA A 90 14.30 10.19 8.30
C ALA A 90 13.27 10.51 7.22
N SER A 91 13.70 10.58 5.96
CA SER A 91 12.82 10.74 4.80
C SER A 91 11.90 9.53 4.64
N LEU A 92 12.42 8.32 4.81
CA LEU A 92 11.62 7.07 4.74
C LEU A 92 10.49 7.06 5.79
N GLU A 93 10.81 7.36 7.06
CA GLU A 93 9.84 7.43 8.15
C GLU A 93 8.77 8.49 7.89
N LYS A 94 9.18 9.68 7.47
CA LYS A 94 8.26 10.77 7.15
C LYS A 94 7.31 10.40 6.01
N ILE A 95 7.82 9.87 4.91
CA ILE A 95 7.04 9.45 3.75
C ILE A 95 6.07 8.33 4.12
N ALA A 96 6.56 7.31 4.83
CA ALA A 96 5.73 6.21 5.27
C ALA A 96 4.56 6.71 6.15
N ALA A 97 4.81 7.61 7.11
CA ALA A 97 3.78 8.17 7.97
C ALA A 97 2.74 8.99 7.18
N LEU A 98 3.18 9.87 6.27
CA LEU A 98 2.29 10.69 5.46
C LEU A 98 1.38 9.84 4.56
N LEU A 99 1.96 8.91 3.79
CA LEU A 99 1.20 8.13 2.82
C LEU A 99 0.36 7.02 3.47
N GLN A 100 0.75 6.49 4.63
CA GLN A 100 -0.10 5.60 5.43
C GLN A 100 -1.31 6.34 5.99
N SER A 101 -1.13 7.57 6.50
CA SER A 101 -2.23 8.40 6.96
C SER A 101 -3.22 8.69 5.83
N LEU A 102 -2.71 9.09 4.66
CA LEU A 102 -3.53 9.34 3.46
C LEU A 102 -4.30 8.08 3.03
N SER A 103 -3.64 6.94 2.96
CA SER A 103 -4.30 5.66 2.61
C SER A 103 -5.40 5.28 3.62
N ALA A 104 -5.20 5.57 4.90
CA ALA A 104 -6.22 5.32 5.93
C ALA A 104 -7.43 6.27 5.78
N GLU A 105 -7.20 7.55 5.49
CA GLU A 105 -8.25 8.54 5.22
C GLU A 105 -9.08 8.16 3.98
N ILE A 106 -8.43 7.72 2.90
CA ILE A 106 -9.11 7.23 1.70
C ILE A 106 -9.99 6.02 2.05
N ALA A 107 -9.44 5.03 2.75
CA ALA A 107 -10.19 3.85 3.14
C ALA A 107 -11.41 4.18 4.04
N GLN A 108 -11.31 5.19 4.89
CA GLN A 108 -12.44 5.68 5.68
C GLN A 108 -13.50 6.34 4.78
N LYS A 109 -13.10 7.22 3.87
CA LYS A 109 -14.02 7.88 2.93
C LYS A 109 -14.76 6.89 2.04
N GLU A 110 -14.08 5.86 1.54
CA GLU A 110 -14.69 4.79 0.75
C GLU A 110 -15.77 4.00 1.53
N GLN A 111 -15.60 3.88 2.85
CA GLN A 111 -16.61 3.25 3.71
C GLN A 111 -17.80 4.16 4.01
N GLU A 112 -17.58 5.46 4.10
CA GLU A 112 -18.60 6.46 4.44
C GLU A 112 -19.40 6.91 3.22
N ASP A 113 -18.79 6.96 2.02
CA ASP A 113 -19.41 7.46 0.79
C ASP A 113 -19.26 6.45 -0.37
N ILE A 114 -20.36 5.77 -0.68
CA ILE A 114 -20.41 4.81 -1.78
C ILE A 114 -20.15 5.47 -3.15
N ASN A 115 -20.51 6.74 -3.34
CA ASN A 115 -20.25 7.43 -4.60
C ASN A 115 -18.75 7.72 -4.76
N PHE A 116 -18.07 8.07 -3.67
CA PHE A 116 -16.62 8.24 -3.66
C PHE A 116 -15.92 6.94 -4.07
N TYR A 117 -16.36 5.80 -3.53
CA TYR A 117 -15.84 4.48 -3.91
C TYR A 117 -16.12 4.15 -5.39
N LEU A 118 -17.37 4.29 -5.85
CA LEU A 118 -17.78 3.92 -7.20
C LEU A 118 -17.19 4.81 -8.29
N SER A 119 -16.91 6.07 -8.00
CA SER A 119 -16.30 7.03 -8.93
C SER A 119 -14.78 6.96 -9.01
N ALA A 120 -14.13 6.04 -8.27
CA ALA A 120 -12.69 6.04 -8.07
C ALA A 120 -12.15 7.42 -7.58
N GLY A 121 -12.95 8.13 -6.81
CA GLY A 121 -12.63 9.47 -6.27
C GLY A 121 -11.37 9.52 -5.43
N TRP A 122 -10.91 8.38 -4.94
CA TRP A 122 -9.67 8.23 -4.18
C TRP A 122 -8.43 8.73 -4.93
N TYR A 123 -8.38 8.56 -6.25
CA TYR A 123 -7.23 8.95 -7.06
C TYR A 123 -7.02 10.47 -7.02
N GLN A 124 -8.08 11.24 -7.38
CA GLN A 124 -8.01 12.70 -7.34
C GLN A 124 -7.81 13.21 -5.91
N TYR A 125 -8.47 12.57 -4.92
CA TYR A 125 -8.29 12.90 -3.51
C TYR A 125 -6.83 12.73 -3.06
N ALA A 126 -6.17 11.67 -3.52
CA ALA A 126 -4.76 11.45 -3.21
C ALA A 126 -3.89 12.57 -3.79
N LEU A 127 -4.07 12.91 -5.07
CA LEU A 127 -3.30 13.97 -5.74
C LEU A 127 -3.48 15.35 -5.10
N ASP A 128 -4.70 15.66 -4.63
CA ASP A 128 -5.04 16.96 -4.03
C ASP A 128 -4.68 17.02 -2.52
N SER A 129 -4.28 15.90 -1.92
CA SER A 129 -4.00 15.84 -0.48
C SER A 129 -2.73 16.59 -0.10
N GLN A 130 -2.73 17.15 1.11
CA GLN A 130 -1.54 17.79 1.68
C GLN A 130 -0.41 16.77 1.85
N GLN A 131 -0.72 15.56 2.32
CA GLN A 131 0.25 14.48 2.57
C GLN A 131 1.00 14.09 1.29
N PHE A 132 0.29 13.91 0.19
CA PHE A 132 0.90 13.60 -1.11
C PHE A 132 1.78 14.75 -1.58
N ASN A 133 1.27 15.98 -1.54
CA ASN A 133 2.00 17.16 -1.94
C ASN A 133 3.26 17.40 -1.09
N GLU A 134 3.23 17.11 0.22
CA GLU A 134 4.43 17.18 1.07
C GLU A 134 5.49 16.17 0.62
N VAL A 135 5.11 14.96 0.22
CA VAL A 135 6.06 13.96 -0.32
C VAL A 135 6.65 14.44 -1.66
N ILE A 136 5.82 14.97 -2.56
CA ILE A 136 6.32 15.53 -3.84
C ILE A 136 7.29 16.69 -3.62
N GLN A 137 7.02 17.56 -2.63
CA GLN A 137 7.91 18.68 -2.30
C GLN A 137 9.26 18.25 -1.74
N MET A 138 9.41 17.03 -1.24
CA MET A 138 10.73 16.51 -0.84
C MET A 138 11.66 16.27 -2.06
N GLY A 139 11.10 16.18 -3.27
CA GLY A 139 11.89 16.03 -4.49
C GLY A 139 12.78 14.77 -4.46
N ASN A 140 14.07 14.95 -4.75
CA ASN A 140 15.04 13.86 -4.83
C ASN A 140 15.17 13.05 -3.53
N ASP A 141 14.93 13.67 -2.37
CA ASP A 141 15.04 12.99 -1.07
C ASP A 141 13.90 11.96 -0.85
N ALA A 142 12.81 12.04 -1.63
CA ALA A 142 11.72 11.07 -1.56
C ALA A 142 11.92 9.86 -2.48
N ILE A 143 12.73 9.95 -3.52
CA ILE A 143 12.78 8.97 -4.60
C ILE A 143 13.25 7.60 -4.11
N LYS A 144 14.41 7.52 -3.48
CA LYS A 144 14.94 6.25 -2.96
C LYS A 144 14.09 5.65 -1.83
N PRO A 145 13.59 6.44 -0.85
CA PRO A 145 12.65 5.94 0.14
C PRO A 145 11.36 5.37 -0.46
N LEU A 146 10.74 6.03 -1.45
CA LEU A 146 9.54 5.51 -2.13
C LEU A 146 9.83 4.20 -2.85
N TYR A 147 10.94 4.14 -3.59
CA TYR A 147 11.37 2.90 -4.24
C TYR A 147 11.58 1.77 -3.22
N PHE A 148 12.22 2.06 -2.10
CA PHE A 148 12.45 1.09 -1.02
C PHE A 148 11.14 0.56 -0.43
N ILE A 149 10.17 1.45 -0.16
CA ILE A 149 8.83 1.06 0.30
C ILE A 149 8.19 0.07 -0.68
N LEU A 150 8.17 0.41 -1.95
CA LEU A 150 7.58 -0.42 -3.00
C LEU A 150 8.28 -1.78 -3.13
N TYR A 151 9.60 -1.78 -3.11
CA TYR A 151 10.40 -2.98 -3.24
C TYR A 151 10.20 -3.94 -2.04
N LYS A 152 10.15 -3.41 -0.82
CA LYS A 152 10.02 -4.21 0.41
C LYS A 152 8.57 -4.59 0.74
N SER A 153 7.57 -3.88 0.21
CA SER A 153 6.18 -4.21 0.51
C SER A 153 5.75 -5.52 -0.16
N PRO A 154 5.23 -6.50 0.60
CA PRO A 154 4.62 -7.70 0.03
C PRO A 154 3.23 -7.43 -0.56
N ASN A 155 2.65 -6.24 -0.30
CA ASN A 155 1.27 -5.89 -0.64
C ASN A 155 1.18 -5.14 -1.98
N GLN A 156 -0.07 -5.01 -2.47
CA GLN A 156 -0.42 -4.24 -3.67
C GLN A 156 -1.71 -3.44 -3.40
N GLY A 157 -1.81 -2.83 -2.23
CA GLY A 157 -2.98 -2.05 -1.83
C GLY A 157 -2.92 -0.59 -2.28
N SER A 158 -3.90 0.20 -1.78
CA SER A 158 -3.96 1.64 -2.05
C SER A 158 -2.72 2.39 -1.58
N TYR A 159 -2.12 1.98 -0.47
CA TYR A 159 -0.88 2.56 0.05
C TYR A 159 0.27 2.43 -0.94
N GLU A 160 0.54 1.22 -1.42
CA GLU A 160 1.60 0.94 -2.39
C GLU A 160 1.32 1.63 -3.73
N TYR A 161 0.05 1.68 -4.13
CA TYR A 161 -0.33 2.39 -5.36
C TYR A 161 -0.04 3.89 -5.25
N ILE A 162 -0.37 4.53 -4.12
CA ILE A 162 -0.07 5.94 -3.86
C ILE A 162 1.45 6.18 -3.82
N CYS A 163 2.24 5.27 -3.23
CA CYS A 163 3.70 5.35 -3.28
C CYS A 163 4.23 5.28 -4.72
N ALA A 164 3.67 4.40 -5.56
CA ALA A 164 4.03 4.30 -6.97
C ALA A 164 3.67 5.56 -7.75
N MET A 165 2.48 6.15 -7.50
CA MET A 165 2.09 7.44 -8.09
C MET A 165 3.08 8.57 -7.73
N ALA A 166 3.48 8.66 -6.47
CA ALA A 166 4.43 9.67 -6.03
C ALA A 166 5.81 9.47 -6.67
N LEU A 167 6.30 8.24 -6.74
CA LEU A 167 7.57 7.93 -7.39
C LEU A 167 7.50 8.21 -8.89
N SER A 168 6.44 7.77 -9.59
CA SER A 168 6.21 8.03 -11.02
C SER A 168 6.28 9.52 -11.32
N GLN A 169 5.61 10.35 -10.53
CA GLN A 169 5.63 11.81 -10.71
C GLN A 169 7.02 12.42 -10.48
N LEU A 170 7.76 11.97 -9.46
CA LEU A 170 9.08 12.50 -9.12
C LEU A 170 10.16 12.14 -10.14
N VAL A 171 10.06 10.98 -10.76
CA VAL A 171 11.03 10.52 -11.78
C VAL A 171 10.55 10.82 -13.22
N ALA A 172 9.43 11.54 -13.37
CA ALA A 172 8.80 11.84 -14.67
C ALA A 172 8.62 10.57 -15.53
N PHE A 173 8.14 9.49 -14.90
CA PHE A 173 7.85 8.24 -15.59
C PHE A 173 6.67 8.47 -16.52
N ASP A 174 6.82 8.17 -17.81
CA ASP A 174 5.82 8.48 -18.83
C ASP A 174 4.65 7.47 -18.79
N ASP A 175 3.51 7.91 -18.22
CA ASP A 175 2.30 7.08 -18.11
C ASP A 175 1.60 6.84 -19.46
N GLU A 176 1.88 7.65 -20.51
CA GLU A 176 1.24 7.47 -21.83
C GLU A 176 1.83 6.26 -22.57
N THR A 177 3.13 6.04 -22.45
CA THR A 177 3.83 4.90 -23.07
C THR A 177 3.96 3.69 -22.13
N ASP A 178 4.04 3.93 -20.83
CA ASP A 178 4.38 2.96 -19.80
C ASP A 178 3.25 2.74 -18.77
N SER A 179 1.98 2.74 -19.23
CA SER A 179 0.82 2.54 -18.33
C SER A 179 0.97 1.29 -17.45
N TRP A 180 0.62 1.42 -16.18
CA TRP A 180 0.68 0.35 -15.18
C TRP A 180 -0.60 0.31 -14.35
N SER A 181 -0.98 -0.88 -13.89
CA SER A 181 -2.22 -1.13 -13.15
C SER A 181 -1.98 -1.47 -11.68
N THR A 182 -0.77 -1.84 -11.31
CA THR A 182 -0.38 -2.19 -9.94
C THR A 182 0.98 -1.60 -9.58
N SER A 183 1.22 -1.41 -8.29
CA SER A 183 2.53 -0.94 -7.80
C SER A 183 3.69 -1.87 -8.15
N LYS A 184 3.44 -3.18 -8.28
CA LYS A 184 4.45 -4.14 -8.74
C LYS A 184 4.75 -4.01 -10.22
N GLU A 185 3.71 -3.88 -11.05
CA GLU A 185 3.89 -3.66 -12.48
C GLU A 185 4.66 -2.36 -12.74
N PHE A 186 4.35 -1.28 -11.98
CA PHE A 186 5.13 -0.05 -12.02
C PHE A 186 6.61 -0.32 -11.71
N LEU A 187 6.89 -1.03 -10.62
CA LEU A 187 8.26 -1.30 -10.20
C LEU A 187 9.04 -2.13 -11.21
N GLU A 188 8.40 -3.14 -11.83
CA GLU A 188 8.98 -3.96 -12.89
C GLU A 188 9.35 -3.13 -14.11
N LYS A 189 8.42 -2.29 -14.61
CA LYS A 189 8.65 -1.39 -15.74
C LYS A 189 9.70 -0.34 -15.44
N PHE A 190 9.68 0.22 -14.23
CA PHE A 190 10.69 1.16 -13.79
C PHE A 190 12.10 0.55 -13.79
N ASN A 191 12.25 -0.66 -13.23
CA ASN A 191 13.52 -1.37 -13.22
C ASN A 191 14.02 -1.68 -14.64
N GLN A 192 13.12 -2.11 -15.53
CA GLN A 192 13.46 -2.35 -16.92
C GLN A 192 13.97 -1.09 -17.60
N LYS A 193 13.27 0.03 -17.46
CA LYS A 193 13.68 1.32 -18.03
C LYS A 193 15.06 1.77 -17.53
N VAL A 194 15.32 1.64 -16.23
CA VAL A 194 16.64 1.96 -15.66
C VAL A 194 17.75 1.12 -16.27
N LEU A 195 17.51 -0.16 -16.55
CA LEU A 195 18.48 -1.05 -17.20
C LEU A 195 18.68 -0.70 -18.67
N GLU A 196 17.61 -0.36 -19.39
CA GLU A 196 17.69 0.07 -20.81
C GLU A 196 18.46 1.37 -20.96
N ASP A 197 18.23 2.38 -20.12
CA ASP A 197 18.90 3.69 -20.14
C ASP A 197 20.42 3.56 -19.88
N ARG A 198 20.88 2.48 -19.27
CA ARG A 198 22.32 2.22 -19.04
C ARG A 198 23.04 1.59 -20.23
N GLN A 199 22.28 0.97 -21.12
CA GLN A 199 22.85 0.25 -22.27
C GLN A 199 22.96 1.15 -23.51
N GLY A 200 22.31 2.30 -23.53
CA GLY A 200 22.27 3.28 -24.64
C GLY A 200 23.24 4.43 -24.43
#